data_fe4fe07e75f3a4916584940172736b5a
#
_entry.id   fe4fe07e75f3a4916584940172736b5a
#
_cell.length_a   1.000
_cell.length_b   1.000
_cell.length_c   1.000
_cell.angle_alpha   90.00
_cell.angle_beta   90.00
_cell.angle_gamma   90.00
#
_symmetry.space_group_name_H-M   'P 1'
#
loop_
_entity.id
_entity.type
_entity.pdbx_description
1 polymer ?
#
loop_
_entity_poly.entity_id
_entity_poly.type
_entity_poly.pdbx_seq_one_letter_code
_entity_poly.pdbx_strand_id
1 'polypeptide(L)'
;MTKTLKVVSDFEPAGSQPEAINNLVAGLQDGLLHQTLLGVTGSGKTYTMAKVIEQTQRPAIVMAHNKTLAAQLYGEFRDFFPNNSVEYFVSYYDYYQPEAYVPTSDTYIAKDASINEHIEQMRLSATKALIERKDTIVVATVSSIYGLGAPESYLKMVVHLDRGDTISQRDLVLRLSALQYTRNDLDFRRATFRAVSYTHLRAHETQ
;
A
#
# COMPACT_ATOMS: atom_id res chain seq x y z
N MET A 1 10.33 -10.42 10.02
CA MET A 1 11.58 -10.85 9.30
C MET A 1 11.52 -10.27 7.89
N THR A 2 12.50 -9.47 7.51
CA THR A 2 12.59 -8.91 6.14
C THR A 2 13.00 -10.02 5.19
N LYS A 3 12.18 -10.31 4.19
CA LYS A 3 12.51 -11.26 3.12
C LYS A 3 13.30 -10.56 2.01
N THR A 4 14.13 -11.30 1.30
CA THR A 4 14.83 -10.81 0.12
C THR A 4 13.82 -10.62 -1.03
N LEU A 5 13.87 -9.50 -1.73
CA LEU A 5 13.09 -9.30 -2.95
C LEU A 5 13.59 -10.28 -4.02
N LYS A 6 12.70 -11.19 -4.45
CA LYS A 6 13.06 -12.24 -5.40
C LYS A 6 11.96 -12.42 -6.45
N VAL A 7 12.34 -12.28 -7.71
CA VAL A 7 11.45 -12.51 -8.86
C VAL A 7 11.26 -14.01 -9.05
N VAL A 8 10.00 -14.42 -9.15
CA VAL A 8 9.58 -15.77 -9.55
C VAL A 8 8.96 -15.64 -10.93
N SER A 9 9.57 -16.26 -11.93
CA SER A 9 9.10 -16.18 -13.33
C SER A 9 9.65 -17.35 -14.11
N ASP A 10 8.86 -17.84 -15.07
CA ASP A 10 9.30 -18.83 -16.08
C ASP A 10 10.11 -18.17 -17.21
N PHE A 11 10.20 -16.84 -17.23
CA PHE A 11 10.94 -16.08 -18.23
C PHE A 11 12.35 -15.74 -17.77
N GLU A 12 13.28 -15.80 -18.72
CA GLU A 12 14.64 -15.30 -18.57
C GLU A 12 14.77 -13.98 -19.34
N PRO A 13 15.64 -13.05 -18.88
CA PRO A 13 15.91 -11.82 -19.61
C PRO A 13 16.47 -12.12 -21.01
N ALA A 14 15.83 -11.57 -22.05
CA ALA A 14 16.19 -11.84 -23.44
C ALA A 14 16.43 -10.55 -24.24
N GLY A 15 17.12 -10.68 -25.40
CA GLY A 15 17.42 -9.57 -26.28
C GLY A 15 18.26 -8.48 -25.61
N SER A 16 17.80 -7.24 -25.60
CA SER A 16 18.45 -6.08 -24.95
C SER A 16 18.14 -5.92 -23.47
N GLN A 17 17.27 -6.77 -22.90
CA GLN A 17 16.90 -6.67 -21.48
C GLN A 17 18.07 -6.85 -20.51
N PRO A 18 19.00 -7.84 -20.68
CA PRO A 18 20.15 -8.00 -19.78
C PRO A 18 21.01 -6.74 -19.70
N GLU A 19 21.30 -6.13 -20.86
CA GLU A 19 22.06 -4.89 -20.93
C GLU A 19 21.33 -3.73 -20.24
N ALA A 20 20.03 -3.58 -20.50
CA ALA A 20 19.21 -2.55 -19.89
C ALA A 20 19.14 -2.69 -18.36
N ILE A 21 19.00 -3.92 -17.84
CA ILE A 21 19.01 -4.21 -16.40
C ILE A 21 20.35 -3.79 -15.79
N ASN A 22 21.46 -4.23 -16.38
CA ASN A 22 22.80 -3.92 -15.89
C ASN A 22 23.07 -2.42 -15.86
N ASN A 23 22.71 -1.70 -16.94
CA ASN A 23 22.89 -0.25 -17.03
C ASN A 23 22.06 0.50 -15.99
N LEU A 24 20.79 0.11 -15.79
CA LEU A 24 19.91 0.72 -14.78
C LEU A 24 20.43 0.46 -13.35
N VAL A 25 20.89 -0.75 -13.06
CA VAL A 25 21.43 -1.10 -11.74
C VAL A 25 22.75 -0.35 -11.49
N ALA A 26 23.65 -0.31 -12.47
CA ALA A 26 24.91 0.45 -12.37
C ALA A 26 24.63 1.94 -12.13
N GLY A 27 23.72 2.54 -12.87
CA GLY A 27 23.33 3.93 -12.67
C GLY A 27 22.75 4.22 -11.29
N LEU A 28 21.99 3.28 -10.70
CA LEU A 28 21.50 3.39 -9.32
C LEU A 28 22.62 3.26 -8.29
N GLN A 29 23.62 2.43 -8.55
CA GLN A 29 24.80 2.28 -7.68
C GLN A 29 25.70 3.53 -7.75
N ASP A 30 25.83 4.13 -8.92
CA ASP A 30 26.57 5.37 -9.15
C ASP A 30 25.82 6.62 -8.65
N GLY A 31 24.61 6.46 -8.13
CA GLY A 31 23.83 7.54 -7.55
C GLY A 31 23.11 8.42 -8.57
N LEU A 32 22.89 7.96 -9.79
CA LEU A 32 22.11 8.68 -10.79
C LEU A 32 20.68 8.90 -10.29
N LEU A 33 20.26 10.17 -10.26
CA LEU A 33 18.92 10.55 -9.79
C LEU A 33 17.81 10.21 -10.78
N HIS A 34 18.13 10.22 -12.09
CA HIS A 34 17.16 9.99 -13.16
C HIS A 34 17.73 9.05 -14.21
N GLN A 35 16.92 8.08 -14.61
CA GLN A 35 17.21 7.18 -15.70
C GLN A 35 15.94 6.94 -16.50
N THR A 36 16.07 6.70 -17.80
CA THR A 36 14.92 6.44 -18.68
C THR A 36 15.09 5.11 -19.39
N LEU A 37 14.11 4.21 -19.19
CA LEU A 37 14.01 2.96 -19.94
C LEU A 37 13.08 3.17 -21.15
N LEU A 38 13.66 3.20 -22.35
CA LEU A 38 12.91 3.31 -23.59
C LEU A 38 12.65 1.91 -24.17
N GLY A 39 11.41 1.63 -24.51
CA GLY A 39 11.03 0.36 -25.15
C GLY A 39 9.61 0.40 -25.69
N VAL A 40 9.36 -0.34 -26.75
CA VAL A 40 8.01 -0.48 -27.34
C VAL A 40 7.06 -1.24 -26.40
N THR A 41 5.76 -1.13 -26.66
CA THR A 41 4.77 -1.92 -25.92
C THR A 41 5.05 -3.41 -26.15
N GLY A 42 4.96 -4.22 -25.08
CA GLY A 42 5.24 -5.65 -25.13
C GLY A 42 6.72 -6.04 -25.05
N SER A 43 7.66 -5.08 -24.95
CA SER A 43 9.11 -5.39 -24.81
C SER A 43 9.52 -5.91 -23.42
N GLY A 44 8.58 -6.16 -22.52
CA GLY A 44 8.87 -6.67 -21.17
C GLY A 44 9.47 -5.62 -20.23
N LYS A 45 9.10 -4.33 -20.38
CA LYS A 45 9.58 -3.26 -19.47
C LYS A 45 9.27 -3.54 -18.00
N THR A 46 8.08 -4.05 -17.69
CA THR A 46 7.70 -4.39 -16.31
C THR A 46 8.62 -5.47 -15.74
N TYR A 47 8.90 -6.52 -16.52
CA TYR A 47 9.83 -7.57 -16.13
C TYR A 47 11.26 -7.04 -15.95
N THR A 48 11.74 -6.18 -16.86
CA THR A 48 13.04 -5.49 -16.73
C THR A 48 13.11 -4.72 -15.40
N MET A 49 12.06 -3.96 -15.06
CA MET A 49 12.01 -3.23 -13.78
C MET A 49 11.93 -4.15 -12.59
N ALA A 50 11.20 -5.28 -12.67
CA ALA A 50 11.18 -6.29 -11.63
C ALA A 50 12.60 -6.85 -11.35
N LYS A 51 13.38 -7.12 -12.40
CA LYS A 51 14.76 -7.57 -12.26
C LYS A 51 15.68 -6.49 -11.67
N VAL A 52 15.47 -5.21 -11.99
CA VAL A 52 16.21 -4.10 -11.36
C VAL A 52 15.89 -4.02 -9.87
N ILE A 53 14.63 -4.15 -9.48
CA ILE A 53 14.19 -4.17 -8.06
C ILE A 53 14.81 -5.37 -7.33
N GLU A 54 14.80 -6.56 -7.96
CA GLU A 54 15.44 -7.77 -7.42
C GLU A 54 16.94 -7.55 -7.16
N GLN A 55 17.68 -6.95 -8.10
CA GLN A 55 19.13 -6.76 -7.95
C GLN A 55 19.49 -5.66 -6.96
N THR A 56 18.68 -4.61 -6.87
CA THR A 56 18.96 -3.49 -5.96
C THR A 56 18.52 -3.72 -4.53
N GLN A 57 17.59 -4.64 -4.27
CA GLN A 57 17.07 -4.97 -2.94
C GLN A 57 16.53 -3.75 -2.17
N ARG A 58 15.98 -2.76 -2.87
CA ARG A 58 15.42 -1.55 -2.28
C ARG A 58 13.90 -1.59 -2.34
N PRO A 59 13.18 -1.08 -1.32
CA PRO A 59 11.75 -0.80 -1.45
C PRO A 59 11.50 0.10 -2.66
N ALA A 60 10.41 -0.14 -3.37
CA ALA A 60 10.12 0.58 -4.60
C ALA A 60 8.70 1.12 -4.63
N ILE A 61 8.55 2.31 -5.26
CA ILE A 61 7.23 2.86 -5.60
C ILE A 61 7.12 2.88 -7.12
N VAL A 62 6.10 2.22 -7.63
CA VAL A 62 5.74 2.17 -9.05
C VAL A 62 4.55 3.08 -9.27
N MET A 63 4.76 4.23 -9.91
CA MET A 63 3.70 5.21 -10.13
C MET A 63 3.09 5.06 -11.51
N ALA A 64 1.76 4.92 -11.54
CA ALA A 64 0.95 4.91 -12.75
C ALA A 64 0.09 6.18 -12.86
N HIS A 65 -0.19 6.63 -14.07
CA HIS A 65 -0.97 7.84 -14.31
C HIS A 65 -2.48 7.66 -14.08
N ASN A 66 -2.98 6.42 -14.02
CA ASN A 66 -4.40 6.13 -13.73
C ASN A 66 -4.57 4.83 -12.95
N LYS A 67 -5.80 4.59 -12.42
CA LYS A 67 -6.13 3.39 -11.65
C LYS A 67 -6.06 2.10 -12.46
N THR A 68 -6.45 2.12 -13.73
CA THR A 68 -6.47 0.94 -14.60
C THR A 68 -5.07 0.41 -14.83
N LEU A 69 -4.13 1.28 -15.18
CA LEU A 69 -2.73 0.90 -15.32
C LEU A 69 -2.11 0.49 -13.99
N ALA A 70 -2.45 1.19 -12.90
CA ALA A 70 -2.00 0.79 -11.57
C ALA A 70 -2.47 -0.62 -11.21
N ALA A 71 -3.72 -0.98 -11.51
CA ALA A 71 -4.25 -2.32 -11.26
C ALA A 71 -3.54 -3.39 -12.10
N GLN A 72 -3.26 -3.10 -13.37
CA GLN A 72 -2.49 -4.00 -14.22
C GLN A 72 -1.07 -4.22 -13.68
N LEU A 73 -0.34 -3.14 -13.38
CA LEU A 73 1.01 -3.22 -12.83
C LEU A 73 1.03 -3.93 -11.45
N TYR A 74 0.03 -3.68 -10.62
CA TYR A 74 -0.11 -4.39 -9.35
C TYR A 74 -0.23 -5.91 -9.56
N GLY A 75 -1.06 -6.35 -10.51
CA GLY A 75 -1.16 -7.75 -10.88
C GLY A 75 0.18 -8.33 -11.34
N GLU A 76 0.84 -7.66 -12.32
CA GLU A 76 2.13 -8.10 -12.86
C GLU A 76 3.23 -8.19 -11.77
N PHE A 77 3.37 -7.16 -10.91
CA PHE A 77 4.36 -7.18 -9.84
C PHE A 77 4.04 -8.22 -8.76
N ARG A 78 2.78 -8.45 -8.44
CA ARG A 78 2.35 -9.49 -7.50
C ARG A 78 2.68 -10.89 -8.02
N ASP A 79 2.54 -11.11 -9.31
CA ASP A 79 2.91 -12.38 -9.94
C ASP A 79 4.43 -12.57 -9.94
N PHE A 80 5.21 -11.50 -10.19
CA PHE A 80 6.68 -11.56 -10.12
C PHE A 80 7.24 -11.70 -8.70
N PHE A 81 6.55 -11.18 -7.69
CA PHE A 81 7.00 -11.17 -6.29
C PHE A 81 6.01 -11.83 -5.32
N PRO A 82 5.64 -13.12 -5.54
CA PRO A 82 4.60 -13.78 -4.76
C PRO A 82 4.93 -13.96 -3.28
N ASN A 83 6.21 -13.85 -2.91
CA ASN A 83 6.70 -14.03 -1.53
C ASN A 83 7.01 -12.71 -0.81
N ASN A 84 6.88 -11.59 -1.48
CA ASN A 84 7.18 -10.24 -0.97
C ASN A 84 5.89 -9.43 -0.80
N SER A 85 6.01 -8.24 -0.21
CA SER A 85 4.87 -7.34 -0.04
C SER A 85 4.70 -6.48 -1.28
N VAL A 86 3.69 -6.78 -2.08
CA VAL A 86 3.27 -5.93 -3.20
C VAL A 86 1.94 -5.29 -2.81
N GLU A 87 1.92 -3.97 -2.72
CA GLU A 87 0.83 -3.19 -2.17
C GLU A 87 0.21 -2.26 -3.21
N TYR A 88 -1.08 -1.98 -3.06
CA TYR A 88 -1.84 -1.14 -3.99
C TYR A 88 -2.28 0.15 -3.30
N PHE A 89 -1.89 1.29 -3.85
CA PHE A 89 -2.16 2.59 -3.25
C PHE A 89 -2.74 3.58 -4.27
N VAL A 90 -4.06 3.60 -4.40
CA VAL A 90 -4.80 4.48 -5.31
C VAL A 90 -5.86 5.28 -4.56
N SER A 91 -6.53 6.21 -5.23
CA SER A 91 -7.64 6.94 -4.63
C SER A 91 -8.76 5.98 -4.22
N TYR A 92 -9.28 6.12 -3.02
CA TYR A 92 -10.40 5.33 -2.49
C TYR A 92 -11.78 5.79 -3.00
N TYR A 93 -11.83 6.92 -3.71
CA TYR A 93 -13.06 7.34 -4.37
C TYR A 93 -13.28 6.55 -5.66
N ASP A 94 -14.41 5.86 -5.78
CA ASP A 94 -14.86 5.28 -7.05
C ASP A 94 -15.50 6.32 -7.94
N TYR A 95 -16.21 7.25 -7.32
CA TYR A 95 -16.85 8.39 -7.97
C TYR A 95 -16.66 9.63 -7.10
N TYR A 96 -16.38 10.76 -7.73
CA TYR A 96 -16.29 12.06 -7.09
C TYR A 96 -16.83 13.13 -8.01
N GLN A 97 -17.91 13.76 -7.61
CA GLN A 97 -18.48 14.92 -8.27
C GLN A 97 -18.36 16.13 -7.32
N PRO A 98 -17.57 17.16 -7.69
CA PRO A 98 -17.52 18.38 -6.90
C PRO A 98 -18.83 19.14 -7.00
N GLU A 99 -19.08 19.98 -6.02
CA GLU A 99 -20.16 20.97 -6.11
C GLU A 99 -19.94 21.87 -7.32
N ALA A 100 -21.02 22.11 -8.07
CA ALA A 100 -20.99 23.02 -9.20
C ALA A 100 -22.31 23.79 -9.30
N TYR A 101 -22.23 25.07 -9.67
CA TYR A 101 -23.39 25.88 -10.01
C TYR A 101 -23.34 26.23 -11.49
N VAL A 102 -24.42 25.93 -12.21
CA VAL A 102 -24.57 26.23 -13.64
C VAL A 102 -25.45 27.43 -13.78
N PRO A 103 -24.92 28.67 -13.99
CA PRO A 103 -25.69 29.91 -14.00
C PRO A 103 -26.74 29.94 -15.12
N THR A 104 -26.47 29.30 -16.26
CA THR A 104 -27.34 29.30 -17.44
C THR A 104 -28.66 28.54 -17.22
N SER A 105 -28.67 27.56 -16.31
CA SER A 105 -29.84 26.73 -15.99
C SER A 105 -30.33 26.91 -14.56
N ASP A 106 -29.68 27.82 -13.79
CA ASP A 106 -29.93 28.03 -12.35
C ASP A 106 -29.92 26.69 -11.56
N THR A 107 -28.96 25.82 -11.91
CA THR A 107 -28.92 24.48 -11.36
C THR A 107 -27.73 24.34 -10.43
N TYR A 108 -27.97 23.95 -9.17
CA TYR A 108 -26.97 23.58 -8.23
C TYR A 108 -26.75 22.06 -8.27
N ILE A 109 -25.53 21.64 -8.57
CA ILE A 109 -25.11 20.24 -8.52
C ILE A 109 -24.46 20.02 -7.16
N ALA A 110 -25.09 19.19 -6.32
CA ALA A 110 -24.55 18.86 -5.01
C ALA A 110 -23.29 17.96 -5.14
N LYS A 111 -22.40 18.08 -4.16
CA LYS A 111 -21.26 17.18 -4.04
C LYS A 111 -21.76 15.76 -3.87
N ASP A 112 -21.20 14.85 -4.67
CA ASP A 112 -21.43 13.41 -4.55
C ASP A 112 -20.13 12.64 -4.57
N ALA A 113 -19.98 11.63 -3.70
CA ALA A 113 -18.79 10.83 -3.60
C ALA A 113 -19.11 9.42 -3.11
N SER A 114 -18.59 8.44 -3.82
CA SER A 114 -18.66 7.03 -3.42
C SER A 114 -17.28 6.56 -2.98
N ILE A 115 -17.20 6.03 -1.75
CA ILE A 115 -15.97 5.50 -1.15
C ILE A 115 -15.95 3.99 -1.29
N ASN A 116 -14.83 3.46 -1.77
CA ASN A 116 -14.59 2.03 -1.83
C ASN A 116 -13.80 1.59 -0.59
N GLU A 117 -14.48 0.93 0.34
CA GLU A 117 -13.89 0.46 1.60
C GLU A 117 -12.76 -0.55 1.38
N HIS A 118 -12.84 -1.37 0.33
CA HIS A 118 -11.78 -2.33 0.03
C HIS A 118 -10.48 -1.63 -0.39
N ILE A 119 -10.57 -0.59 -1.23
CA ILE A 119 -9.40 0.21 -1.60
C ILE A 119 -8.83 0.96 -0.39
N GLU A 120 -9.69 1.43 0.51
CA GLU A 120 -9.25 2.04 1.76
C GLU A 120 -8.43 1.06 2.62
N GLN A 121 -8.89 -0.19 2.75
CA GLN A 121 -8.15 -1.25 3.43
C GLN A 121 -6.79 -1.53 2.77
N MET A 122 -6.73 -1.60 1.43
CA MET A 122 -5.47 -1.78 0.71
C MET A 122 -4.49 -0.64 0.95
N ARG A 123 -4.97 0.61 1.06
CA ARG A 123 -4.13 1.77 1.40
C ARG A 123 -3.55 1.67 2.81
N LEU A 124 -4.36 1.23 3.78
CA LEU A 124 -3.90 1.00 5.16
C LEU A 124 -2.87 -0.13 5.21
N SER A 125 -3.09 -1.23 4.47
CA SER A 125 -2.13 -2.32 4.31
C SER A 125 -0.80 -1.82 3.75
N ALA A 126 -0.82 -1.02 2.69
CA ALA A 126 0.37 -0.43 2.08
C ALA A 126 1.14 0.45 3.07
N THR A 127 0.44 1.27 3.85
CA THR A 127 1.06 2.12 4.87
C THR A 127 1.72 1.28 5.96
N LYS A 128 1.05 0.24 6.44
CA LYS A 128 1.60 -0.72 7.40
C LYS A 128 2.84 -1.42 6.86
N ALA A 129 2.77 -1.94 5.63
CA ALA A 129 3.87 -2.65 5.00
C ALA A 129 5.12 -1.77 4.83
N LEU A 130 4.97 -0.50 4.45
CA LEU A 130 6.07 0.44 4.32
C LEU A 130 6.78 0.71 5.66
N ILE A 131 6.07 0.67 6.76
CA ILE A 131 6.61 0.91 8.10
C ILE A 131 7.30 -0.33 8.66
N GLU A 132 6.71 -1.51 8.46
CA GLU A 132 7.14 -2.76 9.10
C GLU A 132 8.11 -3.59 8.24
N ARG A 133 8.12 -3.39 6.92
CA ARG A 133 8.84 -4.25 5.97
C ARG A 133 9.78 -3.45 5.07
N LYS A 134 10.92 -4.06 4.74
CA LYS A 134 11.88 -3.51 3.77
C LYS A 134 11.75 -4.14 2.38
N ASP A 135 10.99 -5.23 2.26
CA ASP A 135 10.74 -5.97 1.02
C ASP A 135 9.39 -5.56 0.40
N THR A 136 9.10 -4.25 0.37
CA THR A 136 7.81 -3.71 -0.06
C THR A 136 7.91 -3.02 -1.40
N ILE A 137 6.97 -3.34 -2.29
CA ILE A 137 6.76 -2.67 -3.59
C ILE A 137 5.35 -2.08 -3.55
N VAL A 138 5.23 -0.76 -3.71
CA VAL A 138 3.93 -0.08 -3.73
C VAL A 138 3.61 0.36 -5.14
N VAL A 139 2.51 -0.12 -5.69
CA VAL A 139 1.97 0.37 -6.95
C VAL A 139 0.93 1.44 -6.66
N ALA A 140 1.18 2.66 -7.13
CA ALA A 140 0.44 3.83 -6.74
C ALA A 140 0.00 4.70 -7.93
N THR A 141 -0.96 5.58 -7.67
CA THR A 141 -1.29 6.71 -8.55
C THR A 141 -0.92 8.03 -7.89
N VAL A 142 -1.18 9.14 -8.56
CA VAL A 142 -0.95 10.49 -8.04
C VAL A 142 -1.56 10.74 -6.66
N SER A 143 -2.57 9.98 -6.25
CA SER A 143 -3.18 10.08 -4.92
C SER A 143 -2.20 9.76 -3.76
N SER A 144 -1.08 9.10 -4.03
CA SER A 144 -0.04 8.83 -3.05
C SER A 144 0.77 10.07 -2.64
N ILE A 145 0.71 11.15 -3.44
CA ILE A 145 1.40 12.42 -3.15
C ILE A 145 0.71 13.15 -1.98
N TYR A 146 -0.59 12.93 -1.82
CA TYR A 146 -1.36 13.54 -0.75
C TYR A 146 -1.25 12.67 0.50
N GLY A 147 -0.43 13.12 1.45
CA GLY A 147 -0.07 12.35 2.65
C GLY A 147 -1.23 12.16 3.63
N LEU A 148 -1.17 11.07 4.37
CA LEU A 148 -2.09 10.74 5.48
C LEU A 148 -1.60 11.30 6.83
N GLY A 149 -0.62 12.19 6.83
CA GLY A 149 0.01 12.75 8.03
C GLY A 149 1.45 12.27 8.25
N ALA A 150 2.03 12.63 9.38
CA ALA A 150 3.41 12.27 9.71
C ALA A 150 3.52 10.78 10.08
N PRO A 151 4.54 10.05 9.59
CA PRO A 151 4.75 8.64 9.93
C PRO A 151 4.86 8.39 11.44
N GLU A 152 5.44 9.33 12.18
CA GLU A 152 5.57 9.24 13.64
C GLU A 152 4.22 9.25 14.36
N SER A 153 3.25 9.98 13.83
CA SER A 153 1.89 10.02 14.36
C SER A 153 1.18 8.69 14.10
N TYR A 154 1.40 8.08 12.93
CA TYR A 154 0.87 6.76 12.60
C TYR A 154 1.43 5.67 13.52
N LEU A 155 2.76 5.67 13.77
CA LEU A 155 3.40 4.72 14.68
C LEU A 155 2.84 4.80 16.11
N LYS A 156 2.49 6.00 16.58
CA LYS A 156 1.85 6.19 17.89
C LYS A 156 0.42 5.64 17.96
N MET A 157 -0.24 5.48 16.81
CA MET A 157 -1.59 4.94 16.70
C MET A 157 -1.63 3.42 16.47
N VAL A 158 -0.50 2.73 16.61
CA VAL A 158 -0.42 1.27 16.47
C VAL A 158 -0.22 0.64 17.84
N VAL A 159 -1.00 -0.40 18.13
CA VAL A 159 -0.75 -1.31 19.26
C VAL A 159 -0.08 -2.56 18.71
N HIS A 160 1.19 -2.74 19.04
CA HIS A 160 1.94 -3.93 18.66
C HIS A 160 1.87 -4.95 19.80
N LEU A 161 1.49 -6.19 19.48
CA LEU A 161 1.37 -7.28 20.43
C LEU A 161 1.89 -8.56 19.78
N ASP A 162 2.86 -9.19 20.40
CA ASP A 162 3.39 -10.49 20.00
C ASP A 162 2.84 -11.61 20.89
N ARG A 163 2.80 -12.82 20.33
CA ARG A 163 2.38 -13.99 21.11
C ARG A 163 3.38 -14.27 22.23
N GLY A 164 2.92 -14.17 23.47
CA GLY A 164 3.75 -14.32 24.67
C GLY A 164 3.97 -13.01 25.42
N ASP A 165 3.58 -11.87 24.84
CA ASP A 165 3.62 -10.59 25.55
C ASP A 165 2.65 -10.59 26.73
N THR A 166 3.08 -9.93 27.82
CA THR A 166 2.26 -9.72 29.00
C THR A 166 1.87 -8.25 29.07
N ILE A 167 0.59 -7.96 28.90
CA ILE A 167 0.02 -6.63 29.03
C ILE A 167 -1.20 -6.69 29.95
N SER A 168 -1.40 -5.66 30.79
CA SER A 168 -2.60 -5.61 31.60
C SER A 168 -3.84 -5.32 30.72
N GLN A 169 -4.97 -5.97 31.02
CA GLN A 169 -6.22 -5.72 30.30
C GLN A 169 -6.60 -4.23 30.35
N ARG A 170 -6.41 -3.58 31.50
CA ARG A 170 -6.72 -2.16 31.69
C ARG A 170 -5.89 -1.29 30.75
N ASP A 171 -4.58 -1.54 30.64
CA ASP A 171 -3.69 -0.75 29.79
C ASP A 171 -4.03 -0.96 28.31
N LEU A 172 -4.37 -2.20 27.93
CA LEU A 172 -4.79 -2.49 26.57
C LEU A 172 -6.11 -1.80 26.19
N VAL A 173 -7.10 -1.83 27.11
CA VAL A 173 -8.38 -1.12 26.92
C VAL A 173 -8.16 0.39 26.81
N LEU A 174 -7.31 0.97 27.65
CA LEU A 174 -6.98 2.40 27.59
C LEU A 174 -6.31 2.76 26.25
N ARG A 175 -5.39 1.93 25.76
CA ARG A 175 -4.76 2.13 24.43
C ARG A 175 -5.78 2.03 23.31
N LEU A 176 -6.65 1.02 23.31
CA LEU A 176 -7.71 0.88 22.31
C LEU A 176 -8.69 2.07 22.34
N SER A 177 -9.06 2.55 23.53
CA SER A 177 -9.90 3.73 23.65
C SER A 177 -9.22 5.00 23.14
N ALA A 178 -7.90 5.17 23.39
CA ALA A 178 -7.12 6.28 22.84
C ALA A 178 -7.03 6.23 21.31
N LEU A 179 -7.11 5.03 20.72
CA LEU A 179 -7.19 4.79 19.28
C LEU A 179 -8.61 4.90 18.72
N GLN A 180 -9.55 5.40 19.52
CA GLN A 180 -10.97 5.58 19.17
C GLN A 180 -11.72 4.28 18.88
N TYR A 181 -11.23 3.14 19.37
CA TYR A 181 -12.01 1.92 19.37
C TYR A 181 -13.15 2.00 20.39
N THR A 182 -14.33 1.60 19.98
CA THR A 182 -15.52 1.58 20.86
C THR A 182 -15.73 0.19 21.44
N ARG A 183 -15.96 0.13 22.76
CA ARG A 183 -16.36 -1.13 23.37
C ARG A 183 -17.78 -1.49 22.93
N ASN A 184 -17.94 -2.67 22.34
CA ASN A 184 -19.24 -3.21 21.97
C ASN A 184 -19.23 -4.73 22.21
N ASP A 185 -19.97 -5.17 23.20
CA ASP A 185 -20.02 -6.57 23.60
C ASP A 185 -21.06 -7.37 22.78
N LEU A 186 -21.98 -6.69 22.07
CA LEU A 186 -23.06 -7.29 21.28
C LEU A 186 -22.74 -7.37 19.79
N ASP A 187 -22.28 -6.28 19.23
CA ASP A 187 -22.01 -6.15 17.79
C ASP A 187 -20.53 -5.90 17.55
N PHE A 188 -19.84 -6.95 17.12
CA PHE A 188 -18.41 -6.95 16.93
C PHE A 188 -18.06 -6.63 15.48
N ARG A 189 -17.74 -5.36 15.20
CA ARG A 189 -17.41 -4.82 13.86
C ARG A 189 -16.13 -3.97 13.89
N ARG A 190 -15.73 -3.43 12.74
CA ARG A 190 -14.54 -2.57 12.62
C ARG A 190 -14.52 -1.47 13.69
N ALA A 191 -13.32 -1.16 14.20
CA ALA A 191 -13.09 -0.19 15.27
C ALA A 191 -13.85 -0.48 16.57
N THR A 192 -14.25 -1.74 16.82
CA THR A 192 -14.82 -2.15 18.09
C THR A 192 -13.94 -3.18 18.80
N PHE A 193 -14.03 -3.22 20.12
CA PHE A 193 -13.44 -4.28 20.92
C PHE A 193 -14.45 -4.83 21.93
N ARG A 194 -14.23 -6.07 22.35
CA ARG A 194 -15.04 -6.75 23.37
C ARG A 194 -14.14 -7.29 24.46
N ALA A 195 -14.50 -7.02 25.70
CA ALA A 195 -13.81 -7.52 26.90
C ALA A 195 -14.75 -8.40 27.69
N VAL A 196 -14.66 -9.72 27.52
CA VAL A 196 -15.63 -10.69 28.07
C VAL A 196 -15.21 -11.19 29.46
N SER A 197 -13.91 -11.18 29.77
CA SER A 197 -13.36 -11.56 31.08
C SER A 197 -11.96 -10.97 31.26
N TYR A 198 -11.37 -11.13 32.45
CA TYR A 198 -9.99 -10.70 32.73
C TYR A 198 -8.94 -11.40 31.87
N THR A 199 -9.30 -12.50 31.20
CA THR A 199 -8.38 -13.31 30.39
C THR A 199 -8.63 -13.25 28.88
N HIS A 200 -9.74 -12.64 28.42
CA HIS A 200 -10.11 -12.63 27.01
C HIS A 200 -10.50 -11.23 26.56
N LEU A 201 -9.68 -10.66 25.72
CA LEU A 201 -9.97 -9.43 24.98
C LEU A 201 -9.91 -9.76 23.49
N ARG A 202 -10.94 -9.34 22.76
CA ARG A 202 -10.96 -9.42 21.29
C ARG A 202 -11.16 -8.03 20.73
N ALA A 203 -10.29 -7.63 19.83
CA ALA A 203 -10.45 -6.44 19.00
C ALA A 203 -10.64 -6.87 17.54
N HIS A 204 -11.50 -6.19 16.82
CA HIS A 204 -11.64 -6.39 15.39
C HIS A 204 -10.58 -5.55 14.68
N GLU A 205 -9.59 -6.22 14.13
CA GLU A 205 -8.53 -5.57 13.37
C GLU A 205 -9.10 -4.91 12.10
N THR A 206 -8.63 -3.71 11.83
CA THR A 206 -8.78 -3.10 10.52
C THR A 206 -7.64 -3.60 9.66
N GLN A 207 -7.80 -4.75 9.05
CA GLN A 207 -6.88 -5.20 8.00
C GLN A 207 -7.18 -4.45 6.70
#